data_f7b9f5c2f4e5b0fae57bd1a39553364a
#
_entry.id   f7b9f5c2f4e5b0fae57bd1a39553364a
#
_cell.length_a   1.000
_cell.length_b   1.000
_cell.length_c   1.000
_cell.angle_alpha   90.00
_cell.angle_beta   90.00
_cell.angle_gamma   90.00
#
_symmetry.space_group_name_H-M   'P 1'
#
loop_
_entity.id
_entity.type
_entity.pdbx_description
1 polymer ?
#
loop_
_entity_poly.entity_id
_entity_poly.type
_entity_poly.pdbx_seq_one_letter_code
_entity_poly.pdbx_strand_id
1 'polypeptide(L)'
;MGVNYLKGETPASLKKQFDSQRKRNINKAINYGVKVRFLKRDELNIFLDLYRETEARTGFVSKTDEYFYNFIDTYGDKALVPLAYIDLDDYIKSLQTSLNDKETRRDQMMSKENKSDKQLKKITELDKQIEHDQKELLHASELRQTDGQILNLASGVYFANAYEVNYFSGGSSEKYNNYMGPYMMHWFMMNYCFDHGYDRYNFYGLSGDFTENSEDYGVYRFKRGFNVYIEELIGDFYKPINKPKYWLFKTLNRIRKKIKK
;
A
#
# COMPACT_ATOMS: atom_id res chain seq x y z
N MET A 1 4.40 17.57 -4.67
CA MET A 1 3.50 16.52 -4.18
C MET A 1 3.08 15.60 -5.32
N GLY A 2 2.76 14.33 -5.04
CA GLY A 2 2.24 13.41 -6.08
C GLY A 2 0.72 13.25 -5.93
N VAL A 3 -0.06 13.63 -6.92
CA VAL A 3 -1.51 13.72 -6.81
C VAL A 3 -2.22 12.99 -7.96
N ASN A 4 -3.27 12.24 -7.65
CA ASN A 4 -4.25 11.80 -8.64
C ASN A 4 -5.50 12.67 -8.56
N TYR A 5 -5.89 13.25 -9.69
CA TYR A 5 -7.16 13.95 -9.83
C TYR A 5 -8.25 12.93 -10.12
N LEU A 6 -9.31 12.95 -9.32
CA LEU A 6 -10.39 11.95 -9.36
C LEU A 6 -11.67 12.52 -9.99
N LYS A 7 -11.81 13.85 -10.01
CA LYS A 7 -12.99 14.51 -10.56
C LYS A 7 -13.17 14.18 -12.04
N GLY A 8 -14.32 13.63 -12.38
CA GLY A 8 -14.63 13.20 -13.76
C GLY A 8 -14.08 11.81 -14.13
N GLU A 9 -13.34 11.17 -13.22
CA GLU A 9 -12.86 9.79 -13.39
C GLU A 9 -13.80 8.79 -12.71
N THR A 10 -13.60 7.52 -13.06
CA THR A 10 -14.17 6.35 -12.35
C THR A 10 -13.02 5.48 -11.84
N PRO A 11 -13.25 4.60 -10.87
CA PRO A 11 -12.22 3.63 -10.45
C PRO A 11 -11.61 2.87 -11.63
N ALA A 12 -12.43 2.47 -12.60
CA ALA A 12 -11.98 1.72 -13.77
C ALA A 12 -11.11 2.57 -14.71
N SER A 13 -11.47 3.83 -14.97
CA SER A 13 -10.70 4.73 -15.83
C SER A 13 -9.37 5.13 -15.16
N LEU A 14 -9.39 5.41 -13.86
CA LEU A 14 -8.17 5.69 -13.08
C LEU A 14 -7.21 4.49 -13.13
N LYS A 15 -7.70 3.28 -12.85
CA LYS A 15 -6.86 2.06 -12.86
C LYS A 15 -6.24 1.80 -14.24
N LYS A 16 -6.92 2.14 -15.34
CA LYS A 16 -6.35 2.02 -16.69
C LYS A 16 -5.10 2.87 -16.89
N GLN A 17 -5.01 4.02 -16.23
CA GLN A 17 -3.89 4.96 -16.34
C GLN A 17 -2.64 4.47 -15.57
N PHE A 18 -2.78 3.57 -14.61
CA PHE A 18 -1.63 3.01 -13.87
C PHE A 18 -0.70 2.23 -14.81
N ASP A 19 0.57 2.16 -14.45
CA ASP A 19 1.51 1.31 -15.19
C ASP A 19 1.11 -0.19 -15.10
N SER A 20 1.71 -1.01 -15.95
CA SER A 20 1.41 -2.44 -16.03
C SER A 20 1.77 -3.18 -14.73
N GLN A 21 2.82 -2.74 -14.03
CA GLN A 21 3.27 -3.36 -12.78
C GLN A 21 2.29 -3.08 -11.65
N ARG A 22 1.78 -1.82 -11.51
CA ARG A 22 0.79 -1.46 -10.48
C ARG A 22 -0.50 -2.22 -10.67
N LYS A 23 -0.99 -2.28 -11.92
CA LYS A 23 -2.17 -3.10 -12.27
C LYS A 23 -1.99 -4.56 -11.88
N ARG A 24 -0.84 -5.16 -12.21
CA ARG A 24 -0.53 -6.56 -11.84
C ARG A 24 -0.48 -6.74 -10.32
N ASN A 25 0.17 -5.84 -9.59
CA ASN A 25 0.33 -5.96 -8.14
C ASN A 25 -1.01 -5.81 -7.41
N ILE A 26 -1.87 -4.88 -7.85
CA ILE A 26 -3.24 -4.76 -7.31
C ILE A 26 -4.04 -6.03 -7.59
N ASN A 27 -4.00 -6.55 -8.82
CA ASN A 27 -4.71 -7.79 -9.17
C ASN A 27 -4.16 -8.99 -8.39
N LYS A 28 -2.84 -9.04 -8.17
CA LYS A 28 -2.20 -10.08 -7.35
C LYS A 28 -2.70 -10.02 -5.91
N ALA A 29 -2.78 -8.84 -5.31
CA ALA A 29 -3.35 -8.66 -3.97
C ALA A 29 -4.82 -9.12 -3.89
N ILE A 30 -5.62 -8.77 -4.90
CA ILE A 30 -7.02 -9.23 -5.00
C ILE A 30 -7.10 -10.75 -5.07
N ASN A 31 -6.25 -11.38 -5.87
CA ASN A 31 -6.21 -12.84 -6.02
C ASN A 31 -5.78 -13.57 -4.73
N TYR A 32 -4.91 -12.95 -3.93
CA TYR A 32 -4.57 -13.43 -2.59
C TYR A 32 -5.67 -13.20 -1.54
N GLY A 33 -6.75 -12.52 -1.91
CA GLY A 33 -7.83 -12.19 -0.97
C GLY A 33 -7.42 -11.14 0.07
N VAL A 34 -6.46 -10.25 -0.25
CA VAL A 34 -6.07 -9.14 0.63
C VAL A 34 -7.26 -8.22 0.85
N LYS A 35 -7.59 -8.01 2.11
CA LYS A 35 -8.67 -7.15 2.58
C LYS A 35 -8.09 -5.85 3.14
N VAL A 36 -8.93 -4.81 3.20
CA VAL A 36 -8.57 -3.55 3.86
C VAL A 36 -9.71 -3.14 4.80
N ARG A 37 -9.35 -2.73 6.02
CA ARG A 37 -10.25 -2.14 6.98
C ARG A 37 -9.62 -0.92 7.64
N PHE A 38 -10.40 -0.08 8.26
CA PHE A 38 -9.87 0.99 9.10
C PHE A 38 -9.57 0.47 10.51
N LEU A 39 -8.41 0.86 11.04
CA LEU A 39 -8.05 0.64 12.43
C LEU A 39 -8.79 1.66 13.31
N LYS A 40 -9.21 1.22 14.49
CA LYS A 40 -9.67 2.09 15.55
C LYS A 40 -8.47 2.64 16.32
N ARG A 41 -8.72 3.64 17.18
CA ARG A 41 -7.68 4.25 18.00
C ARG A 41 -6.94 3.26 18.90
N ASP A 42 -7.64 2.32 19.48
CA ASP A 42 -7.10 1.26 20.36
C ASP A 42 -6.30 0.19 19.60
N GLU A 43 -6.42 0.14 18.27
CA GLU A 43 -5.68 -0.76 17.38
C GLU A 43 -4.46 -0.07 16.71
N LEU A 44 -4.16 1.18 17.06
CA LEU A 44 -3.11 1.97 16.39
C LEU A 44 -1.72 1.34 16.51
N ASN A 45 -1.49 0.52 17.53
CA ASN A 45 -0.25 -0.25 17.69
C ASN A 45 0.05 -1.11 16.45
N ILE A 46 -0.95 -1.64 15.74
CA ILE A 46 -0.76 -2.43 14.50
C ILE A 46 -0.08 -1.58 13.40
N PHE A 47 -0.52 -0.32 13.26
CA PHE A 47 0.16 0.61 12.35
C PHE A 47 1.58 0.93 12.83
N LEU A 48 1.75 1.19 14.13
CA LEU A 48 3.05 1.54 14.70
C LEU A 48 4.08 0.44 14.52
N ASP A 49 3.69 -0.82 14.68
CA ASP A 49 4.58 -1.97 14.46
C ASP A 49 5.07 -2.02 13.00
N LEU A 50 4.18 -1.92 12.02
CA LEU A 50 4.53 -1.88 10.60
C LEU A 50 5.37 -0.64 10.23
N TYR A 51 5.11 0.48 10.89
CA TYR A 51 5.85 1.71 10.70
C TYR A 51 7.28 1.59 11.22
N ARG A 52 7.49 0.98 12.41
CA ARG A 52 8.81 0.69 12.98
C ARG A 52 9.60 -0.31 12.14
N GLU A 53 8.94 -1.36 11.63
CA GLU A 53 9.57 -2.31 10.70
C GLU A 53 10.10 -1.58 9.45
N THR A 54 9.31 -0.65 8.91
CA THR A 54 9.70 0.15 7.75
C THR A 54 10.85 1.12 8.09
N GLU A 55 10.81 1.78 9.26
CA GLU A 55 11.90 2.64 9.75
C GLU A 55 13.22 1.87 9.85
N ALA A 56 13.21 0.71 10.50
CA ALA A 56 14.39 -0.12 10.66
C ALA A 56 15.03 -0.53 9.33
N ARG A 57 14.19 -0.77 8.30
CA ARG A 57 14.62 -1.15 6.96
C ARG A 57 15.14 0.00 6.13
N THR A 58 14.54 1.18 6.23
CA THR A 58 14.80 2.32 5.33
C THR A 58 15.65 3.42 5.95
N GLY A 59 15.79 3.42 7.28
CA GLY A 59 16.63 4.39 8.01
C GLY A 59 16.06 5.82 8.06
N PHE A 60 14.80 6.05 7.73
CA PHE A 60 14.20 7.38 7.86
C PHE A 60 13.99 7.74 9.35
N VAL A 61 14.03 9.05 9.66
CA VAL A 61 13.75 9.53 11.02
C VAL A 61 12.26 9.50 11.27
N SER A 62 11.81 8.59 12.12
CA SER A 62 10.41 8.39 12.44
C SER A 62 9.85 9.45 13.40
N LYS A 63 8.52 9.53 13.43
CA LYS A 63 7.77 10.22 14.46
C LYS A 63 7.58 9.31 15.68
N THR A 64 7.35 9.91 16.85
CA THR A 64 7.04 9.14 18.07
C THR A 64 5.64 8.55 18.01
N ASP A 65 5.40 7.51 18.81
CA ASP A 65 4.07 6.91 18.93
C ASP A 65 3.04 7.94 19.42
N GLU A 66 3.42 8.75 20.42
CA GLU A 66 2.61 9.84 20.94
C GLU A 66 2.19 10.84 19.84
N TYR A 67 3.08 11.10 18.87
CA TYR A 67 2.75 11.98 17.74
C TYR A 67 1.56 11.43 16.95
N PHE A 68 1.51 10.13 16.67
CA PHE A 68 0.43 9.52 15.91
C PHE A 68 -0.87 9.45 16.71
N TYR A 69 -0.82 9.15 18.02
CA TYR A 69 -2.00 9.22 18.88
C TYR A 69 -2.57 10.63 18.90
N ASN A 70 -1.74 11.64 19.13
CA ASN A 70 -2.14 13.05 19.12
C ASN A 70 -2.69 13.48 17.75
N PHE A 71 -2.12 12.96 16.65
CA PHE A 71 -2.60 13.23 15.29
C PHE A 71 -4.03 12.72 15.11
N ILE A 72 -4.29 11.47 15.49
CA ILE A 72 -5.62 10.86 15.37
C ILE A 72 -6.62 11.58 16.27
N ASP A 73 -6.25 11.87 17.51
CA ASP A 73 -7.12 12.57 18.45
C ASP A 73 -7.46 14.00 17.97
N THR A 74 -6.51 14.67 17.31
CA THR A 74 -6.71 16.04 16.78
C THR A 74 -7.61 16.07 15.54
N TYR A 75 -7.39 15.14 14.61
CA TYR A 75 -8.14 15.11 13.35
C TYR A 75 -9.47 14.36 13.47
N GLY A 76 -9.66 13.52 14.49
CA GLY A 76 -10.89 12.76 14.71
C GLY A 76 -11.31 11.96 13.48
N ASP A 77 -12.57 12.08 13.05
CA ASP A 77 -13.12 11.35 11.91
C ASP A 77 -12.42 11.65 10.57
N LYS A 78 -11.58 12.69 10.51
CA LYS A 78 -10.78 13.03 9.34
C LYS A 78 -9.44 12.32 9.31
N ALA A 79 -9.02 11.68 10.40
CA ALA A 79 -7.87 10.79 10.43
C ALA A 79 -8.32 9.37 10.06
N LEU A 80 -7.73 8.82 9.00
CA LEU A 80 -8.07 7.50 8.49
C LEU A 80 -6.83 6.62 8.59
N VAL A 81 -6.97 5.42 9.17
CA VAL A 81 -5.86 4.48 9.34
C VAL A 81 -6.22 3.14 8.71
N PRO A 82 -6.11 2.99 7.37
CA PRO A 82 -6.35 1.72 6.71
C PRO A 82 -5.27 0.70 7.04
N LEU A 83 -5.69 -0.54 7.26
CA LEU A 83 -4.86 -1.74 7.38
C LEU A 83 -5.19 -2.70 6.23
N ALA A 84 -4.21 -2.98 5.38
CA ALA A 84 -4.26 -4.10 4.45
C ALA A 84 -3.79 -5.37 5.17
N TYR A 85 -4.61 -6.41 5.11
CA TYR A 85 -4.35 -7.67 5.79
C TYR A 85 -4.84 -8.86 4.96
N ILE A 86 -4.37 -10.05 5.30
CA ILE A 86 -4.88 -11.31 4.77
C ILE A 86 -5.37 -12.18 5.92
N ASP A 87 -6.54 -12.77 5.75
CA ASP A 87 -7.05 -13.84 6.61
C ASP A 87 -6.65 -15.17 5.98
N LEU A 88 -5.71 -15.86 6.61
CA LEU A 88 -5.17 -17.11 6.07
C LEU A 88 -6.19 -18.25 6.03
N ASP A 89 -7.18 -18.27 6.93
CA ASP A 89 -8.23 -19.28 6.89
C ASP A 89 -9.11 -19.11 5.63
N ASP A 90 -9.48 -17.87 5.30
CA ASP A 90 -10.20 -17.55 4.07
C ASP A 90 -9.36 -17.82 2.81
N TYR A 91 -8.07 -17.47 2.86
CA TYR A 91 -7.18 -17.69 1.74
C TYR A 91 -6.95 -19.17 1.45
N ILE A 92 -6.68 -19.99 2.49
CA ILE A 92 -6.53 -21.45 2.42
C ILE A 92 -7.79 -22.07 1.83
N LYS A 93 -8.97 -21.69 2.32
CA LYS A 93 -10.25 -22.17 1.80
C LYS A 93 -10.45 -21.82 0.31
N SER A 94 -10.07 -20.62 -0.08
CA SER A 94 -10.12 -20.19 -1.49
C SER A 94 -9.20 -21.02 -2.37
N LEU A 95 -7.96 -21.29 -1.91
CA LEU A 95 -6.99 -22.14 -2.63
C LEU A 95 -7.51 -23.58 -2.77
N GLN A 96 -8.06 -24.16 -1.71
CA GLN A 96 -8.64 -25.51 -1.75
C GLN A 96 -9.78 -25.60 -2.75
N THR A 97 -10.67 -24.60 -2.79
CA THR A 97 -11.77 -24.55 -3.75
C THR A 97 -11.24 -24.46 -5.17
N SER A 98 -10.28 -23.53 -5.43
CA SER A 98 -9.63 -23.38 -6.74
C SER A 98 -8.93 -24.64 -7.20
N LEU A 99 -8.24 -25.34 -6.29
CA LEU A 99 -7.53 -26.57 -6.54
C LEU A 99 -8.50 -27.69 -6.98
N ASN A 100 -9.56 -27.93 -6.21
CA ASN A 100 -10.59 -28.92 -6.51
C ASN A 100 -11.24 -28.67 -7.88
N ASP A 101 -11.54 -27.41 -8.21
CA ASP A 101 -12.13 -27.04 -9.50
C ASP A 101 -11.17 -27.32 -10.69
N LYS A 102 -9.88 -27.04 -10.51
CA LYS A 102 -8.87 -27.29 -11.54
C LYS A 102 -8.62 -28.78 -11.73
N GLU A 103 -8.54 -29.54 -10.66
CA GLU A 103 -8.40 -31.01 -10.69
C GLU A 103 -9.59 -31.64 -11.39
N THR A 104 -10.82 -31.26 -11.01
CA THR A 104 -12.04 -31.75 -11.66
C THR A 104 -12.04 -31.47 -13.18
N ARG A 105 -11.68 -30.24 -13.59
CA ARG A 105 -11.59 -29.87 -15.01
C ARG A 105 -10.52 -30.66 -15.75
N ARG A 106 -9.35 -30.86 -15.14
CA ARG A 106 -8.27 -31.66 -15.70
C ARG A 106 -8.74 -33.09 -15.94
N ASP A 107 -9.36 -33.73 -14.94
CA ASP A 107 -9.81 -35.13 -15.00
C ASP A 107 -10.91 -35.32 -16.04
N GLN A 108 -11.85 -34.38 -16.11
CA GLN A 108 -12.87 -34.37 -17.20
C GLN A 108 -12.26 -34.26 -18.62
N MET A 109 -11.12 -33.53 -18.76
CA MET A 109 -10.39 -33.47 -20.02
C MET A 109 -9.60 -34.74 -20.29
N MET A 110 -9.02 -35.34 -19.23
CA MET A 110 -8.24 -36.56 -19.32
C MET A 110 -9.10 -37.79 -19.69
N SER A 111 -10.34 -37.84 -19.23
CA SER A 111 -11.27 -38.98 -19.52
C SER A 111 -11.76 -39.09 -20.97
N LYS A 112 -11.54 -38.07 -21.82
CA LYS A 112 -11.91 -38.11 -23.23
C LYS A 112 -10.97 -39.01 -24.01
N GLU A 113 -11.50 -39.94 -24.83
CA GLU A 113 -10.72 -40.91 -25.64
C GLU A 113 -9.83 -40.24 -26.69
N ASN A 114 -10.36 -39.23 -27.41
CA ASN A 114 -9.62 -38.52 -28.45
C ASN A 114 -9.37 -37.08 -28.04
N LYS A 115 -8.11 -36.78 -27.64
CA LYS A 115 -7.68 -35.45 -27.22
C LYS A 115 -6.99 -34.71 -28.37
N SER A 116 -7.49 -33.52 -28.70
CA SER A 116 -6.80 -32.65 -29.65
C SER A 116 -5.54 -32.05 -29.00
N ASP A 117 -4.57 -31.60 -29.80
CA ASP A 117 -3.34 -30.92 -29.33
C ASP A 117 -3.65 -29.72 -28.45
N LYS A 118 -4.74 -28.99 -28.74
CA LYS A 118 -5.23 -27.88 -27.95
C LYS A 118 -5.65 -28.32 -26.52
N GLN A 119 -6.32 -29.48 -26.44
CA GLN A 119 -6.73 -30.05 -25.14
C GLN A 119 -5.53 -30.54 -24.34
N LEU A 120 -4.55 -31.19 -24.97
CA LEU A 120 -3.30 -31.60 -24.31
C LEU A 120 -2.54 -30.42 -23.76
N LYS A 121 -2.39 -29.33 -24.54
CA LYS A 121 -1.78 -28.09 -24.06
C LYS A 121 -2.52 -27.51 -22.84
N LYS A 122 -3.85 -27.54 -22.84
CA LYS A 122 -4.65 -27.04 -21.73
C LYS A 122 -4.55 -27.90 -20.48
N ILE A 123 -4.43 -29.21 -20.62
CA ILE A 123 -4.17 -30.15 -19.51
C ILE A 123 -2.81 -29.82 -18.87
N THR A 124 -1.75 -29.68 -19.68
CA THR A 124 -0.41 -29.31 -19.20
C THR A 124 -0.41 -27.94 -18.48
N GLU A 125 -1.21 -27.00 -18.95
CA GLU A 125 -1.36 -25.70 -18.27
C GLU A 125 -2.08 -25.84 -16.92
N LEU A 126 -3.15 -26.64 -16.86
CA LEU A 126 -3.85 -26.95 -15.61
C LEU A 126 -2.94 -27.66 -14.60
N ASP A 127 -2.14 -28.63 -15.04
CA ASP A 127 -1.20 -29.33 -14.16
C ASP A 127 -0.20 -28.36 -13.50
N LYS A 128 0.34 -27.40 -14.27
CA LYS A 128 1.21 -26.34 -13.72
C LYS A 128 0.49 -25.44 -12.73
N GLN A 129 -0.77 -25.12 -12.99
CA GLN A 129 -1.57 -24.30 -12.08
C GLN A 129 -1.91 -25.06 -10.80
N ILE A 130 -2.22 -26.34 -10.89
CA ILE A 130 -2.47 -27.24 -9.76
C ILE A 130 -1.22 -27.33 -8.86
N GLU A 131 -0.04 -27.58 -9.48
CA GLU A 131 1.22 -27.63 -8.75
C GLU A 131 1.54 -26.31 -8.02
N HIS A 132 1.28 -25.19 -8.68
CA HIS A 132 1.44 -23.87 -8.07
C HIS A 132 0.49 -23.69 -6.89
N ASP A 133 -0.81 -24.00 -7.05
CA ASP A 133 -1.80 -23.83 -5.96
C ASP A 133 -1.50 -24.76 -4.79
N GLN A 134 -1.00 -25.97 -5.03
CA GLN A 134 -0.57 -26.91 -3.97
C GLN A 134 0.59 -26.33 -3.15
N LYS A 135 1.59 -25.72 -3.82
CA LYS A 135 2.72 -25.06 -3.14
C LYS A 135 2.26 -23.86 -2.32
N GLU A 136 1.37 -23.03 -2.89
CA GLU A 136 0.78 -21.87 -2.18
C GLU A 136 -0.06 -22.32 -0.98
N LEU A 137 -0.82 -23.41 -1.12
CA LEU A 137 -1.63 -23.99 -0.02
C LEU A 137 -0.74 -24.47 1.13
N LEU A 138 0.35 -25.16 0.82
CA LEU A 138 1.32 -25.59 1.83
C LEU A 138 1.93 -24.40 2.55
N HIS A 139 2.42 -23.42 1.80
CA HIS A 139 3.03 -22.20 2.35
C HIS A 139 2.05 -21.40 3.21
N ALA A 140 0.80 -21.20 2.75
CA ALA A 140 -0.23 -20.54 3.54
C ALA A 140 -0.56 -21.29 4.84
N SER A 141 -0.57 -22.62 4.79
CA SER A 141 -0.80 -23.46 5.96
C SER A 141 0.35 -23.38 6.99
N GLU A 142 1.59 -23.32 6.52
CA GLU A 142 2.78 -23.08 7.37
C GLU A 142 2.70 -21.71 8.05
N LEU A 143 2.43 -20.65 7.28
CA LEU A 143 2.26 -19.30 7.83
C LEU A 143 1.12 -19.24 8.86
N ARG A 144 0.02 -19.95 8.60
CA ARG A 144 -1.10 -20.04 9.54
C ARG A 144 -0.70 -20.64 10.90
N GLN A 145 0.22 -21.59 10.89
CA GLN A 145 0.73 -22.25 12.11
C GLN A 145 1.78 -21.37 12.82
N THR A 146 2.65 -20.69 12.08
CA THR A 146 3.78 -19.94 12.65
C THR A 146 3.42 -18.50 13.00
N ASP A 147 2.61 -17.83 12.19
CA ASP A 147 2.36 -16.39 12.25
C ASP A 147 0.92 -16.05 12.66
N GLY A 148 0.06 -17.05 12.77
CA GLY A 148 -1.35 -16.88 13.17
C GLY A 148 -2.29 -16.70 12.00
N GLN A 149 -3.56 -16.36 12.30
CA GLN A 149 -4.62 -16.28 11.29
C GLN A 149 -4.53 -15.02 10.44
N ILE A 150 -4.20 -13.89 11.05
CA ILE A 150 -4.23 -12.58 10.39
C ILE A 150 -2.80 -12.10 10.16
N LEU A 151 -2.44 -11.91 8.91
CA LEU A 151 -1.18 -11.28 8.55
C LEU A 151 -1.41 -9.79 8.23
N ASN A 152 -0.82 -8.92 9.01
CA ASN A 152 -0.83 -7.48 8.77
C ASN A 152 0.22 -7.13 7.71
N LEU A 153 -0.21 -6.60 6.57
CA LEU A 153 0.65 -6.43 5.40
C LEU A 153 1.17 -5.01 5.24
N ALA A 154 0.28 -4.04 5.39
CA ALA A 154 0.61 -2.61 5.27
C ALA A 154 -0.46 -1.77 5.96
N SER A 155 -0.04 -0.67 6.54
CA SER A 155 -0.95 0.32 7.12
C SER A 155 -0.42 1.73 6.87
N GLY A 156 -1.31 2.72 6.96
CA GLY A 156 -0.92 4.11 6.78
C GLY A 156 -1.82 5.05 7.55
N VAL A 157 -1.29 6.22 7.86
CA VAL A 157 -2.05 7.33 8.43
C VAL A 157 -2.37 8.32 7.33
N TYR A 158 -3.63 8.63 7.19
CA TYR A 158 -4.17 9.58 6.21
C TYR A 158 -4.94 10.67 6.95
N PHE A 159 -5.07 11.80 6.30
CA PHE A 159 -6.02 12.82 6.73
C PHE A 159 -6.84 13.36 5.54
N ALA A 160 -8.12 13.60 5.80
CA ALA A 160 -9.03 14.15 4.83
C ALA A 160 -9.29 15.64 5.10
N ASN A 161 -9.33 16.44 4.06
CA ASN A 161 -9.86 17.80 4.10
C ASN A 161 -11.15 17.90 3.27
N ALA A 162 -11.59 19.09 2.89
CA ALA A 162 -12.86 19.27 2.19
C ALA A 162 -12.90 18.64 0.77
N TYR A 163 -11.78 18.39 0.14
CA TYR A 163 -11.70 17.97 -1.27
C TYR A 163 -10.66 16.89 -1.57
N GLU A 164 -9.76 16.56 -0.65
CA GLU A 164 -8.75 15.54 -0.86
C GLU A 164 -8.48 14.68 0.38
N VAL A 165 -7.98 13.47 0.11
CA VAL A 165 -7.42 12.56 1.12
C VAL A 165 -5.91 12.49 0.92
N ASN A 166 -5.15 12.76 1.98
CA ASN A 166 -3.71 12.84 1.99
C ASN A 166 -3.08 11.61 2.67
N TYR A 167 -2.20 10.91 1.99
CA TYR A 167 -1.37 9.86 2.55
C TYR A 167 -0.19 10.47 3.31
N PHE A 168 -0.29 10.56 4.62
CA PHE A 168 0.70 11.24 5.45
C PHE A 168 1.92 10.38 5.74
N SER A 169 1.70 9.13 6.16
CA SER A 169 2.77 8.21 6.54
C SER A 169 2.29 6.77 6.43
N GLY A 170 3.21 5.81 6.30
CA GLY A 170 2.84 4.40 6.23
C GLY A 170 3.99 3.46 6.48
N GLY A 171 3.63 2.23 6.79
CA GLY A 171 4.54 1.12 6.98
C GLY A 171 4.02 -0.16 6.34
N SER A 172 4.93 -1.08 6.08
CA SER A 172 4.61 -2.38 5.48
C SER A 172 5.57 -3.45 5.96
N SER A 173 5.06 -4.66 6.11
CA SER A 173 5.89 -5.81 6.42
C SER A 173 6.72 -6.23 5.21
N GLU A 174 8.03 -6.43 5.42
CA GLU A 174 8.92 -7.01 4.43
C GLU A 174 8.67 -8.52 4.27
N LYS A 175 8.42 -9.20 5.38
CA LYS A 175 8.15 -10.64 5.42
C LYS A 175 6.98 -11.03 4.51
N TYR A 176 5.94 -10.19 4.46
CA TYR A 176 4.72 -10.46 3.71
C TYR A 176 4.59 -9.63 2.42
N ASN A 177 5.68 -9.06 1.94
CA ASN A 177 5.69 -8.18 0.76
C ASN A 177 5.10 -8.85 -0.51
N ASN A 178 5.20 -10.17 -0.62
CA ASN A 178 4.65 -10.95 -1.74
C ASN A 178 3.13 -10.84 -1.90
N TYR A 179 2.40 -10.50 -0.83
CA TYR A 179 0.94 -10.30 -0.85
C TYR A 179 0.49 -8.93 -1.34
N MET A 180 1.45 -8.03 -1.66
CA MET A 180 1.17 -6.74 -2.28
C MET A 180 0.29 -5.79 -1.44
N GLY A 181 0.38 -5.86 -0.11
CA GLY A 181 -0.41 -5.06 0.84
C GLY A 181 -0.43 -3.56 0.56
N PRO A 182 0.73 -2.88 0.35
CA PRO A 182 0.76 -1.44 0.07
C PRO A 182 -0.05 -1.05 -1.17
N TYR A 183 -0.02 -1.88 -2.23
CA TYR A 183 -0.77 -1.61 -3.46
C TYR A 183 -2.28 -1.70 -3.24
N MET A 184 -2.72 -2.69 -2.47
CA MET A 184 -4.14 -2.85 -2.14
C MET A 184 -4.62 -1.74 -1.22
N MET A 185 -3.83 -1.33 -0.23
CA MET A 185 -4.14 -0.21 0.67
C MET A 185 -4.37 1.09 -0.12
N HIS A 186 -3.45 1.46 -1.01
CA HIS A 186 -3.60 2.66 -1.82
C HIS A 186 -4.79 2.56 -2.77
N TRP A 187 -4.99 1.40 -3.40
CA TRP A 187 -6.14 1.19 -4.27
C TRP A 187 -7.47 1.29 -3.52
N PHE A 188 -7.56 0.72 -2.33
CA PHE A 188 -8.71 0.86 -1.45
C PHE A 188 -8.98 2.33 -1.10
N MET A 189 -7.96 3.08 -0.71
CA MET A 189 -8.10 4.49 -0.36
C MET A 189 -8.49 5.39 -1.54
N MET A 190 -8.07 5.06 -2.75
CA MET A 190 -8.56 5.74 -3.96
C MET A 190 -10.04 5.45 -4.20
N ASN A 191 -10.50 4.20 -4.02
CA ASN A 191 -11.93 3.88 -4.10
C ASN A 191 -12.72 4.58 -2.99
N TYR A 192 -12.19 4.62 -1.77
CA TYR A 192 -12.77 5.40 -0.68
C TYR A 192 -12.99 6.88 -1.07
N CYS A 193 -12.03 7.48 -1.79
CA CYS A 193 -12.19 8.85 -2.29
C CYS A 193 -13.38 8.98 -3.26
N PHE A 194 -13.57 8.04 -4.18
CA PHE A 194 -14.72 8.04 -5.08
C PHE A 194 -16.05 7.88 -4.32
N ASP A 195 -16.09 6.95 -3.38
CA ASP A 195 -17.31 6.64 -2.61
C ASP A 195 -17.74 7.81 -1.72
N HIS A 196 -16.80 8.70 -1.33
CA HIS A 196 -17.06 9.85 -0.44
C HIS A 196 -16.98 11.20 -1.17
N GLY A 197 -16.85 11.21 -2.50
CA GLY A 197 -16.88 12.42 -3.31
C GLY A 197 -15.67 13.34 -3.17
N TYR A 198 -14.50 12.80 -2.83
CA TYR A 198 -13.26 13.56 -2.86
C TYR A 198 -12.75 13.74 -4.29
N ASP A 199 -12.35 14.97 -4.61
CA ASP A 199 -11.84 15.32 -5.94
C ASP A 199 -10.40 14.85 -6.19
N ARG A 200 -9.64 14.53 -5.11
CA ARG A 200 -8.19 14.26 -5.20
C ARG A 200 -7.75 13.18 -4.20
N TYR A 201 -6.79 12.36 -4.65
CA TYR A 201 -5.99 11.50 -3.80
C TYR A 201 -4.54 11.97 -3.82
N ASN A 202 -4.01 12.36 -2.67
CA ASN A 202 -2.68 12.97 -2.55
C ASN A 202 -1.72 12.00 -1.87
N PHE A 203 -0.72 11.53 -2.61
CA PHE A 203 0.37 10.71 -2.08
C PHE A 203 1.37 11.48 -1.20
N TYR A 204 1.13 12.79 -0.99
CA TYR A 204 1.94 13.68 -0.19
C TYR A 204 3.33 13.95 -0.80
N GLY A 205 4.33 14.26 0.07
CA GLY A 205 5.62 14.76 -0.33
C GLY A 205 6.40 13.91 -1.34
N LEU A 206 7.13 14.61 -2.19
CA LEU A 206 8.21 14.12 -3.03
C LEU A 206 9.41 15.05 -2.81
N SER A 207 10.63 14.53 -2.86
CA SER A 207 11.86 15.30 -2.61
C SER A 207 12.13 16.38 -3.67
N GLY A 208 11.57 16.21 -4.87
CA GLY A 208 11.87 17.05 -6.03
C GLY A 208 13.11 16.59 -6.82
N ASP A 209 13.90 15.68 -6.29
CA ASP A 209 14.96 14.98 -7.01
C ASP A 209 14.44 13.65 -7.55
N PHE A 210 14.28 13.56 -8.86
CA PHE A 210 13.72 12.38 -9.55
C PHE A 210 14.78 11.53 -10.22
N THR A 211 16.07 11.78 -9.92
CA THR A 211 17.20 11.01 -10.46
C THR A 211 17.31 9.65 -9.77
N GLU A 212 17.85 8.66 -10.49
CA GLU A 212 18.03 7.30 -9.95
C GLU A 212 18.98 7.23 -8.75
N ASN A 213 19.82 8.24 -8.56
CA ASN A 213 20.76 8.36 -7.45
C ASN A 213 20.15 9.01 -6.20
N SER A 214 18.91 9.50 -6.27
CA SER A 214 18.21 10.09 -5.12
C SER A 214 17.86 9.00 -4.09
N GLU A 215 18.08 9.30 -2.80
CA GLU A 215 17.67 8.42 -1.68
C GLU A 215 16.16 8.09 -1.74
N ASP A 216 15.34 9.03 -2.22
CA ASP A 216 13.89 8.89 -2.33
C ASP A 216 13.41 8.33 -3.69
N TYR A 217 14.33 7.92 -4.58
CA TYR A 217 13.95 7.44 -5.91
C TYR A 217 12.97 6.26 -5.87
N GLY A 218 13.12 5.36 -4.90
CA GLY A 218 12.20 4.23 -4.69
C GLY A 218 10.77 4.69 -4.40
N VAL A 219 10.61 5.72 -3.56
CA VAL A 219 9.32 6.33 -3.22
C VAL A 219 8.71 7.02 -4.44
N TYR A 220 9.52 7.80 -5.17
CA TYR A 220 9.08 8.42 -6.42
C TYR A 220 8.61 7.38 -7.44
N ARG A 221 9.41 6.35 -7.71
CA ARG A 221 9.08 5.27 -8.64
C ARG A 221 7.80 4.53 -8.23
N PHE A 222 7.61 4.31 -6.93
CA PHE A 222 6.37 3.74 -6.40
C PHE A 222 5.16 4.63 -6.73
N LYS A 223 5.19 5.90 -6.38
CA LYS A 223 4.09 6.85 -6.60
C LYS A 223 3.83 7.08 -8.10
N ARG A 224 4.89 7.27 -8.90
CA ARG A 224 4.80 7.45 -10.36
C ARG A 224 4.03 6.34 -11.05
N GLY A 225 4.17 5.10 -10.60
CA GLY A 225 3.47 3.96 -11.19
C GLY A 225 1.94 4.03 -11.06
N PHE A 226 1.42 4.82 -10.12
CA PHE A 226 0.00 5.16 -10.01
C PHE A 226 -0.40 6.34 -10.90
N ASN A 227 0.45 6.75 -11.83
CA ASN A 227 0.23 7.88 -12.74
C ASN A 227 -0.08 9.19 -12.00
N VAL A 228 0.69 9.49 -10.95
CA VAL A 228 0.52 10.74 -10.20
C VAL A 228 0.95 11.95 -11.03
N TYR A 229 0.20 13.02 -10.93
CA TYR A 229 0.60 14.35 -11.35
C TYR A 229 1.51 14.96 -10.28
N ILE A 230 2.63 15.57 -10.69
CA ILE A 230 3.57 16.20 -9.77
C ILE A 230 3.20 17.68 -9.63
N GLU A 231 2.75 18.06 -8.43
CA GLU A 231 2.49 19.45 -8.07
C GLU A 231 3.69 20.03 -7.34
N GLU A 232 4.24 21.10 -7.89
CA GLU A 232 5.25 21.90 -7.23
C GLU A 232 4.56 23.02 -6.44
N LEU A 233 4.82 23.06 -5.13
CA LEU A 233 4.28 24.10 -4.27
C LEU A 233 5.19 25.31 -4.31
N ILE A 234 4.62 26.51 -4.24
CA ILE A 234 5.35 27.78 -4.30
C ILE A 234 6.27 28.01 -3.08
N GLY A 235 6.29 27.12 -2.11
CA GLY A 235 7.11 27.20 -0.91
C GLY A 235 6.49 28.02 0.21
N ASP A 236 7.29 28.25 1.24
CA ASP A 236 6.84 28.95 2.45
C ASP A 236 7.05 30.47 2.33
N PHE A 237 6.08 31.24 2.77
CA PHE A 237 6.18 32.67 2.87
C PHE A 237 6.52 33.09 4.31
N TYR A 238 7.61 33.83 4.50
CA TYR A 238 8.05 34.33 5.80
C TYR A 238 7.88 35.83 5.90
N LYS A 239 7.13 36.31 6.90
CA LYS A 239 7.03 37.72 7.29
C LYS A 239 7.55 37.90 8.72
N PRO A 240 8.83 38.26 8.91
CA PRO A 240 9.35 38.51 10.26
C PRO A 240 8.63 39.70 10.91
N ILE A 241 7.89 39.48 11.96
CA ILE A 241 7.22 40.54 12.74
C ILE A 241 8.25 41.33 13.54
N ASN A 242 9.22 40.65 14.12
CA ASN A 242 10.36 41.26 14.83
C ASN A 242 11.67 40.80 14.17
N LYS A 243 12.23 41.63 13.33
CA LYS A 243 13.46 41.31 12.54
C LYS A 243 14.65 40.89 13.41
N PRO A 244 15.02 41.60 14.52
CA PRO A 244 16.13 41.22 15.39
C PRO A 244 15.95 39.84 16.04
N LYS A 245 14.77 39.58 16.61
CA LYS A 245 14.44 38.28 17.22
C LYS A 245 14.44 37.13 16.20
N TYR A 246 13.92 37.38 14.98
CA TYR A 246 13.94 36.39 13.91
C TYR A 246 15.37 36.08 13.45
N TRP A 247 16.24 37.08 13.32
CA TRP A 247 17.63 36.89 12.98
C TRP A 247 18.38 36.07 14.06
N LEU A 248 18.17 36.39 15.33
CA LEU A 248 18.73 35.64 16.47
C LEU A 248 18.27 34.17 16.39
N PHE A 249 16.98 33.93 16.23
CA PHE A 249 16.40 32.57 16.12
C PHE A 249 17.03 31.79 14.95
N LYS A 250 17.17 32.41 13.79
CA LYS A 250 17.76 31.80 12.60
C LYS A 250 19.24 31.43 12.81
N THR A 251 19.97 32.29 13.51
CA THR A 251 21.38 32.08 13.86
C THR A 251 21.53 30.92 14.85
N LEU A 252 20.75 30.92 15.92
CA LEU A 252 20.75 29.83 16.90
C LEU A 252 20.40 28.48 16.28
N ASN A 253 19.42 28.44 15.38
CA ASN A 253 19.06 27.20 14.68
C ASN A 253 20.17 26.71 13.73
N ARG A 254 20.95 27.61 13.09
CA ARG A 254 22.13 27.22 12.31
C ARG A 254 23.20 26.58 13.18
N ILE A 255 23.47 27.15 14.34
CA ILE A 255 24.45 26.63 15.30
C ILE A 255 24.00 25.24 15.80
N ARG A 256 22.74 25.11 16.21
CA ARG A 256 22.16 23.83 16.66
C ARG A 256 22.26 22.72 15.62
N LYS A 257 22.03 23.04 14.34
CA LYS A 257 22.16 22.08 13.23
C LYS A 257 23.61 21.65 12.99
N LYS A 258 24.62 22.53 13.28
CA LYS A 258 26.04 22.19 13.16
C LYS A 258 26.55 21.31 14.31
N ILE A 259 25.96 21.45 15.49
CA ILE A 259 26.33 20.66 16.69
C ILE A 259 25.71 19.24 16.65
N LYS A 260 24.61 19.04 15.88
CA LYS A 260 23.94 17.75 15.74
C LYS A 260 24.43 16.89 14.55
N LYS A 261 25.37 17.39 13.78
CA LYS A 261 26.15 16.63 12.80
C LYS A 261 27.50 16.21 13.38
#